data_8a39df4e4a2c362b35fbdf9bae1b8a5d
#
_entry.id   8a39df4e4a2c362b35fbdf9bae1b8a5d
#
_cell.length_a   1.000
_cell.length_b   1.000
_cell.length_c   1.000
_cell.angle_alpha   90.00
_cell.angle_beta   90.00
_cell.angle_gamma   90.00
#
_symmetry.space_group_name_H-M   'P 1'
#
loop_
_entity.id
_entity.type
_entity.pdbx_description
1 polymer ?
#
loop_
_entity_poly.entity_id
_entity_poly.type
_entity_poly.pdbx_seq_one_letter_code
_entity_poly.pdbx_strand_id
1 'polypeptide(L)'
;MFYLLDQPTRNEFQSLARRYENMDPSSVKAAVTLLKTGSDILTGFEKMLKRYGLSQGRFLILIVMNRQPDKPTSPSILAKQIGVTRATMTGLIDGLVKDGLISRGRHGHDRRKQELKLTGKGMGLLEDLLPDYWSRLRKLMGGLTHQEEETLVSLLNKVDAGIPFLTIDNQG
;
A
#
# COMPACT_ATOMS: atom_id res chain seq x y z
N MET A 1 11.29 -5.50 4.26
CA MET A 1 10.67 -6.80 3.92
C MET A 1 11.74 -7.67 3.31
N PHE A 2 11.88 -8.95 3.74
CA PHE A 2 12.87 -9.89 3.20
C PHE A 2 12.17 -10.84 2.24
N TYR A 3 12.74 -11.04 1.05
CA TYR A 3 12.26 -12.02 0.06
C TYR A 3 13.46 -12.58 -0.72
N LEU A 4 13.29 -13.78 -1.28
CA LEU A 4 14.33 -14.42 -2.08
C LEU A 4 14.53 -13.65 -3.39
N LEU A 5 15.72 -13.09 -3.60
CA LEU A 5 16.11 -12.48 -4.88
C LEU A 5 16.29 -13.54 -5.96
N ASP A 6 16.88 -14.68 -5.58
CA ASP A 6 17.04 -15.85 -6.44
C ASP A 6 15.81 -16.75 -6.30
N GLN A 7 14.97 -16.78 -7.33
CA GLN A 7 13.79 -17.63 -7.34
C GLN A 7 14.19 -19.05 -7.72
N PRO A 8 13.68 -20.07 -6.98
CA PRO A 8 13.95 -21.45 -7.33
C PRO A 8 13.56 -21.77 -8.77
N THR A 9 14.41 -22.50 -9.46
CA THR A 9 14.15 -22.99 -10.80
C THR A 9 13.01 -24.03 -10.78
N ARG A 10 12.47 -24.36 -11.95
CA ARG A 10 11.44 -25.41 -12.08
C ARG A 10 11.90 -26.75 -11.50
N ASN A 11 13.18 -27.11 -11.70
CA ASN A 11 13.76 -28.35 -11.20
C ASN A 11 13.88 -28.36 -9.69
N GLU A 12 14.24 -27.24 -9.07
CA GLU A 12 14.32 -27.09 -7.62
C GLU A 12 12.93 -27.19 -6.97
N PHE A 13 11.91 -26.55 -7.57
CA PHE A 13 10.53 -26.73 -7.10
C PHE A 13 10.07 -28.18 -7.18
N GLN A 14 10.39 -28.90 -8.26
CA GLN A 14 10.06 -30.32 -8.39
C GLN A 14 10.83 -31.19 -7.37
N SER A 15 12.09 -30.88 -7.11
CA SER A 15 12.89 -31.56 -6.10
C SER A 15 12.32 -31.35 -4.70
N LEU A 16 11.89 -30.15 -4.36
CA LEU A 16 11.25 -29.84 -3.08
C LEU A 16 9.92 -30.59 -2.93
N ALA A 17 9.09 -30.65 -3.97
CA ALA A 17 7.82 -31.36 -3.94
C ALA A 17 7.98 -32.89 -3.72
N ARG A 18 9.07 -33.49 -4.22
CA ARG A 18 9.39 -34.90 -3.93
C ARG A 18 9.82 -35.14 -2.48
N ARG A 19 10.33 -34.08 -1.82
CA ARG A 19 10.81 -34.15 -0.43
C ARG A 19 9.72 -33.88 0.59
N TYR A 20 8.73 -33.04 0.23
CA TYR A 20 7.66 -32.58 1.11
C TYR A 20 6.30 -32.87 0.48
N GLU A 21 5.60 -33.89 0.98
CA GLU A 21 4.34 -34.41 0.41
C GLU A 21 3.23 -33.37 0.27
N ASN A 22 3.18 -32.38 1.18
CA ASN A 22 2.13 -31.34 1.19
C ASN A 22 2.52 -30.10 0.38
N MET A 23 3.64 -30.10 -0.33
CA MET A 23 4.07 -28.95 -1.13
C MET A 23 3.45 -29.01 -2.53
N ASP A 24 2.61 -28.02 -2.85
CA ASP A 24 2.21 -27.76 -4.23
C ASP A 24 3.16 -26.75 -4.89
N PRO A 25 3.98 -27.14 -5.88
CA PRO A 25 4.92 -26.26 -6.56
C PRO A 25 4.26 -25.05 -7.24
N SER A 26 3.02 -25.24 -7.72
CA SER A 26 2.28 -24.18 -8.41
C SER A 26 1.91 -23.05 -7.45
N SER A 27 1.32 -23.40 -6.31
CA SER A 27 0.95 -22.45 -5.25
C SER A 27 2.16 -21.71 -4.69
N VAL A 28 3.26 -22.46 -4.41
CA VAL A 28 4.49 -21.83 -3.90
C VAL A 28 5.08 -20.85 -4.91
N LYS A 29 5.17 -21.26 -6.18
CA LYS A 29 5.67 -20.38 -7.25
C LYS A 29 4.83 -19.12 -7.38
N ALA A 30 3.50 -19.25 -7.41
CA ALA A 30 2.57 -18.12 -7.50
C ALA A 30 2.74 -17.16 -6.32
N ALA A 31 2.77 -17.69 -5.09
CA ALA A 31 2.94 -16.89 -3.87
C ALA A 31 4.28 -16.15 -3.84
N VAL A 32 5.40 -16.84 -4.14
CA VAL A 32 6.73 -16.20 -4.17
C VAL A 32 6.82 -15.12 -5.24
N THR A 33 6.27 -15.38 -6.44
CA THR A 33 6.24 -14.39 -7.53
C THR A 33 5.43 -13.16 -7.12
N LEU A 34 4.25 -13.34 -6.52
CA LEU A 34 3.41 -12.26 -6.04
C LEU A 34 4.11 -11.40 -4.98
N LEU A 35 4.70 -12.05 -3.97
CA LEU A 35 5.42 -11.37 -2.89
C LEU A 35 6.62 -10.56 -3.41
N LYS A 36 7.41 -11.16 -4.32
CA LYS A 36 8.54 -10.47 -4.95
C LYS A 36 8.06 -9.27 -5.74
N THR A 37 7.10 -9.46 -6.64
CA THR A 37 6.59 -8.39 -7.50
C THR A 37 6.00 -7.25 -6.67
N GLY A 38 5.19 -7.57 -5.65
CA GLY A 38 4.64 -6.58 -4.73
C GLY A 38 5.72 -5.78 -4.00
N SER A 39 6.77 -6.44 -3.50
CA SER A 39 7.89 -5.79 -2.84
C SER A 39 8.68 -4.87 -3.79
N ASP A 40 8.92 -5.30 -5.02
CA ASP A 40 9.62 -4.49 -6.03
C ASP A 40 8.81 -3.24 -6.41
N ILE A 41 7.49 -3.38 -6.57
CA ILE A 41 6.56 -2.26 -6.80
C ILE A 41 6.63 -1.26 -5.64
N LEU A 42 6.54 -1.72 -4.39
CA LEU A 42 6.63 -0.86 -3.20
C LEU A 42 7.97 -0.12 -3.14
N THR A 43 9.07 -0.81 -3.41
CA THR A 43 10.42 -0.20 -3.48
C THR A 43 10.51 0.87 -4.57
N GLY A 44 9.91 0.60 -5.73
CA GLY A 44 9.82 1.57 -6.84
C GLY A 44 9.05 2.82 -6.43
N PHE A 45 7.89 2.67 -5.77
CA PHE A 45 7.11 3.78 -5.26
C PHE A 45 7.86 4.58 -4.18
N GLU A 46 8.54 3.93 -3.26
CA GLU A 46 9.37 4.63 -2.26
C GLU A 46 10.42 5.53 -2.91
N LYS A 47 11.13 5.02 -3.93
CA LYS A 47 12.13 5.80 -4.67
C LYS A 47 11.50 7.00 -5.39
N MET A 48 10.32 6.83 -5.95
CA MET A 48 9.57 7.91 -6.61
C MET A 48 9.13 8.97 -5.60
N LEU A 49 8.49 8.54 -4.49
CA LEU A 49 7.95 9.44 -3.46
C LEU A 49 9.04 10.25 -2.74
N LYS A 50 10.26 9.70 -2.60
CA LYS A 50 11.42 10.42 -2.03
C LYS A 50 11.77 11.69 -2.81
N ARG A 51 11.50 11.77 -4.12
CA ARG A 51 11.72 12.97 -4.92
C ARG A 51 10.82 14.14 -4.48
N TYR A 52 9.66 13.82 -3.90
CA TYR A 52 8.68 14.75 -3.37
C TYR A 52 8.78 14.92 -1.84
N GLY A 53 9.83 14.38 -1.21
CA GLY A 53 10.01 14.44 0.24
C GLY A 53 8.99 13.62 1.04
N LEU A 54 8.34 12.65 0.41
CA LEU A 54 7.30 11.83 1.04
C LEU A 54 7.77 10.40 1.29
N SER A 55 7.33 9.84 2.41
CA SER A 55 7.26 8.39 2.61
C SER A 55 5.93 7.85 2.09
N GLN A 56 5.84 6.53 1.86
CA GLN A 56 4.61 5.87 1.45
C GLN A 56 3.43 6.15 2.40
N GLY A 57 3.65 6.07 3.71
CA GLY A 57 2.59 6.33 4.69
C GLY A 57 2.08 7.78 4.64
N ARG A 58 2.98 8.76 4.46
CA ARG A 58 2.60 10.17 4.30
C ARG A 58 1.82 10.40 3.01
N PHE A 59 2.26 9.80 1.91
CA PHE A 59 1.56 9.86 0.63
C PHE A 59 0.14 9.29 0.73
N LEU A 60 -0.03 8.11 1.37
CA LEU A 60 -1.35 7.50 1.54
C LEU A 60 -2.31 8.40 2.33
N ILE A 61 -1.83 9.09 3.38
CA ILE A 61 -2.65 10.07 4.10
C ILE A 61 -3.12 11.18 3.18
N LEU A 62 -2.21 11.79 2.41
CA LEU A 62 -2.55 12.87 1.49
C LEU A 62 -3.54 12.41 0.42
N ILE A 63 -3.36 11.21 -0.17
CA ILE A 63 -4.28 10.63 -1.16
C ILE A 63 -5.67 10.39 -0.57
N VAL A 64 -5.75 9.83 0.64
CA VAL A 64 -7.04 9.60 1.30
C VAL A 64 -7.76 10.91 1.57
N MET A 65 -7.04 11.93 2.05
CA MET A 65 -7.61 13.25 2.28
C MET A 65 -8.03 13.95 0.98
N ASN A 66 -7.28 13.74 -0.11
CA ASN A 66 -7.57 14.34 -1.42
C ASN A 66 -8.84 13.77 -2.10
N ARG A 67 -9.37 12.62 -1.63
CA ARG A 67 -10.65 12.10 -2.13
C ARG A 67 -11.83 13.03 -1.84
N GLN A 68 -11.74 13.79 -0.74
CA GLN A 68 -12.73 14.77 -0.32
C GLN A 68 -11.99 15.94 0.35
N PRO A 69 -11.31 16.81 -0.44
CA PRO A 69 -10.36 17.80 0.09
C PRO A 69 -11.02 18.82 1.02
N ASP A 70 -12.27 19.17 0.78
CA ASP A 70 -13.03 20.13 1.58
C ASP A 70 -13.60 19.53 2.88
N LYS A 71 -13.58 18.18 3.00
CA LYS A 71 -14.16 17.51 4.15
C LYS A 71 -13.10 17.23 5.20
N PRO A 72 -13.25 17.76 6.43
CA PRO A 72 -12.35 17.43 7.52
C PRO A 72 -12.38 15.94 7.85
N THR A 73 -11.21 15.41 8.21
CA THR A 73 -11.08 14.03 8.67
C THR A 73 -10.44 13.98 10.04
N SER A 74 -10.34 12.81 10.65
CA SER A 74 -9.72 12.61 11.96
C SER A 74 -8.60 11.57 11.90
N PRO A 75 -7.63 11.62 12.84
CA PRO A 75 -6.57 10.60 12.91
C PRO A 75 -7.10 9.17 13.01
N SER A 76 -8.22 8.95 13.71
CA SER A 76 -8.82 7.62 13.86
C SER A 76 -9.44 7.09 12.57
N ILE A 77 -10.06 7.97 11.78
CA ILE A 77 -10.61 7.61 10.46
C ILE A 77 -9.47 7.24 9.52
N LEU A 78 -8.41 8.05 9.45
CA LEU A 78 -7.25 7.79 8.61
C LEU A 78 -6.53 6.49 9.01
N ALA A 79 -6.35 6.25 10.32
CA ALA A 79 -5.73 5.02 10.82
C ALA A 79 -6.51 3.77 10.35
N LYS A 80 -7.86 3.81 10.44
CA LYS A 80 -8.72 2.73 9.98
C LYS A 80 -8.64 2.53 8.47
N GLN A 81 -8.65 3.62 7.67
CA GLN A 81 -8.65 3.56 6.21
C GLN A 81 -7.31 3.08 5.64
N ILE A 82 -6.19 3.38 6.33
CA ILE A 82 -4.84 3.03 5.89
C ILE A 82 -4.36 1.71 6.51
N GLY A 83 -5.04 1.21 7.55
CA GLY A 83 -4.68 -0.06 8.20
C GLY A 83 -3.45 0.03 9.10
N VAL A 84 -3.23 1.17 9.79
CA VAL A 84 -2.08 1.36 10.69
C VAL A 84 -2.51 1.62 12.12
N THR A 85 -1.58 1.44 13.09
CA THR A 85 -1.84 1.74 14.49
C THR A 85 -2.03 3.23 14.73
N ARG A 86 -2.71 3.60 15.82
CA ARG A 86 -2.86 5.01 16.23
C ARG A 86 -1.52 5.69 16.46
N ALA A 87 -0.54 5.00 17.04
CA ALA A 87 0.80 5.53 17.30
C ALA A 87 1.52 5.87 15.99
N THR A 88 1.50 4.94 15.01
CA THR A 88 2.05 5.16 13.67
C THR A 88 1.39 6.34 12.98
N MET A 89 0.05 6.41 13.05
CA MET A 89 -0.72 7.50 12.45
C MET A 89 -0.34 8.86 13.05
N THR A 90 -0.19 8.94 14.37
CA THR A 90 0.22 10.19 15.05
C THR A 90 1.56 10.69 14.52
N GLY A 91 2.58 9.82 14.43
CA GLY A 91 3.90 10.22 13.93
C GLY A 91 3.87 10.68 12.46
N LEU A 92 3.07 10.02 11.61
CA LEU A 92 2.91 10.43 10.21
C LEU A 92 2.23 11.80 10.09
N ILE A 93 1.17 12.02 10.87
CA ILE A 93 0.44 13.29 10.91
C ILE A 93 1.32 14.43 11.43
N ASP A 94 2.08 14.20 12.51
CA ASP A 94 3.00 15.20 13.08
C ASP A 94 4.02 15.66 12.04
N GLY A 95 4.56 14.73 11.28
CA GLY A 95 5.45 15.04 10.17
C GLY A 95 4.78 15.87 9.07
N LEU A 96 3.57 15.51 8.65
CA LEU A 96 2.83 16.26 7.62
C LEU A 96 2.43 17.68 8.09
N VAL A 97 2.07 17.83 9.38
CA VAL A 97 1.79 19.14 9.98
C VAL A 97 3.06 19.99 10.05
N LYS A 98 4.19 19.40 10.49
CA LYS A 98 5.49 20.07 10.54
C LYS A 98 5.90 20.62 9.17
N ASP A 99 5.64 19.84 8.12
CA ASP A 99 5.96 20.23 6.74
C ASP A 99 4.91 21.19 6.13
N GLY A 100 3.84 21.48 6.88
CA GLY A 100 2.77 22.39 6.47
C GLY A 100 1.87 21.82 5.36
N LEU A 101 1.84 20.50 5.15
CA LEU A 101 1.04 19.84 4.11
C LEU A 101 -0.41 19.60 4.57
N ILE A 102 -0.60 19.42 5.87
CA ILE A 102 -1.92 19.36 6.50
C ILE A 102 -1.96 20.33 7.69
N SER A 103 -3.16 20.74 8.05
CA SER A 103 -3.42 21.53 9.25
C SER A 103 -4.24 20.76 10.27
N ARG A 104 -4.01 21.06 11.54
CA ARG A 104 -4.86 20.60 12.66
C ARG A 104 -5.81 21.72 13.06
N GLY A 105 -7.10 21.40 13.04
CA GLY A 105 -8.14 22.22 13.62
C GLY A 105 -8.77 21.54 14.84
N ARG A 106 -9.64 22.28 15.52
CA ARG A 106 -10.51 21.75 16.56
C ARG A 106 -11.93 21.71 16.02
N HIS A 107 -12.64 20.62 16.26
CA HIS A 107 -14.06 20.56 15.92
C HIS A 107 -14.85 21.53 16.81
N GLY A 108 -15.54 22.49 16.25
CA GLY A 108 -16.28 23.60 16.88
C GLY A 108 -16.67 23.43 18.36
N HIS A 109 -17.60 22.52 18.69
CA HIS A 109 -18.08 22.32 20.05
C HIS A 109 -17.38 21.20 20.85
N ASP A 110 -16.68 20.27 20.18
CA ASP A 110 -15.99 19.16 20.86
C ASP A 110 -14.46 19.31 20.76
N ARG A 111 -13.87 19.94 21.79
CA ARG A 111 -12.41 20.15 21.91
C ARG A 111 -11.59 18.85 21.91
N ARG A 112 -12.22 17.66 22.06
CA ARG A 112 -11.56 16.36 22.08
C ARG A 112 -11.35 15.78 20.68
N LYS A 113 -12.08 16.28 19.66
CA LYS A 113 -11.97 15.79 18.27
C LYS A 113 -11.02 16.68 17.49
N GLN A 114 -9.89 16.12 17.11
CA GLN A 114 -8.97 16.77 16.18
C GLN A 114 -9.52 16.65 14.76
N GLU A 115 -9.58 17.77 14.06
CA GLU A 115 -9.83 17.84 12.63
C GLU A 115 -8.52 18.02 11.86
N LEU A 116 -8.42 17.32 10.77
CA LEU A 116 -7.31 17.43 9.82
C LEU A 116 -7.85 17.91 8.49
N LYS A 117 -7.14 18.87 7.87
CA LYS A 117 -7.47 19.41 6.54
C LYS A 117 -6.20 19.49 5.70
N LEU A 118 -6.31 19.26 4.41
CA LEU A 118 -5.25 19.61 3.47
C LEU A 118 -5.04 21.12 3.47
N THR A 119 -3.79 21.54 3.37
CA THR A 119 -3.44 22.94 3.14
C THR A 119 -3.31 23.22 1.64
N GLY A 120 -3.25 24.48 1.25
CA GLY A 120 -2.92 24.86 -0.14
C GLY A 120 -1.57 24.30 -0.58
N LYS A 121 -0.58 24.23 0.34
CA LYS A 121 0.73 23.58 0.08
C LYS A 121 0.59 22.08 -0.15
N GLY A 122 -0.25 21.40 0.65
CA GLY A 122 -0.52 19.97 0.49
C GLY A 122 -1.22 19.66 -0.83
N MET A 123 -2.18 20.48 -1.22
CA MET A 123 -2.86 20.36 -2.53
C MET A 123 -1.89 20.59 -3.69
N GLY A 124 -1.11 21.66 -3.67
CA GLY A 124 -0.11 21.93 -4.71
C GLY A 124 0.92 20.81 -4.85
N LEU A 125 1.40 20.23 -3.73
CA LEU A 125 2.29 19.06 -3.79
C LEU A 125 1.63 17.87 -4.49
N LEU A 126 0.34 17.63 -4.25
CA LEU A 126 -0.40 16.55 -4.92
C LEU A 126 -0.62 16.86 -6.41
N GLU A 127 -0.89 18.08 -6.77
CA GLU A 127 -1.04 18.53 -8.17
C GLU A 127 0.25 18.30 -8.97
N ASP A 128 1.42 18.52 -8.37
CA ASP A 128 2.72 18.27 -8.98
C ASP A 128 3.04 16.77 -9.07
N LEU A 129 2.71 16.00 -8.03
CA LEU A 129 3.08 14.60 -7.89
C LEU A 129 2.18 13.65 -8.70
N LEU A 130 0.86 13.87 -8.68
CA LEU A 130 -0.11 12.91 -9.22
C LEU A 130 0.03 12.64 -10.72
N PRO A 131 0.37 13.61 -11.59
CA PRO A 131 0.62 13.31 -13.00
C PRO A 131 1.77 12.32 -13.22
N ASP A 132 2.89 12.47 -12.48
CA ASP A 132 4.01 11.51 -12.53
C ASP A 132 3.59 10.15 -11.98
N TYR A 133 2.85 10.12 -10.87
CA TYR A 133 2.33 8.89 -10.27
C TYR A 133 1.42 8.10 -11.24
N TRP A 134 0.43 8.75 -11.86
CA TRP A 134 -0.47 8.12 -12.84
C TRP A 134 0.26 7.63 -14.08
N SER A 135 1.22 8.43 -14.58
CA SER A 135 2.04 8.05 -15.73
C SER A 135 2.84 6.76 -15.44
N ARG A 136 3.42 6.65 -14.24
CA ARG A 136 4.19 5.47 -13.83
C ARG A 136 3.29 4.24 -13.63
N LEU A 137 2.11 4.40 -13.04
CA LEU A 137 1.13 3.30 -12.93
C LEU A 137 0.74 2.77 -14.30
N ARG A 138 0.44 3.67 -15.26
CA ARG A 138 0.11 3.27 -16.63
C ARG A 138 1.26 2.52 -17.29
N LYS A 139 2.51 2.97 -17.10
CA LYS A 139 3.69 2.28 -17.64
C LYS A 139 3.93 0.93 -16.96
N LEU A 140 3.68 0.83 -15.65
CA LEU A 140 3.80 -0.42 -14.89
C LEU A 140 2.82 -1.47 -15.42
N MET A 141 1.59 -1.08 -15.73
CA MET A 141 0.54 -1.98 -16.25
C MET A 141 0.56 -2.10 -17.78
N GLY A 142 1.37 -1.31 -18.48
CA GLY A 142 1.34 -1.19 -19.94
C GLY A 142 1.69 -2.44 -20.74
N GLY A 143 2.15 -3.52 -20.10
CA GLY A 143 2.31 -4.84 -20.69
C GLY A 143 1.03 -5.70 -20.70
N LEU A 144 -0.05 -5.21 -20.06
CA LEU A 144 -1.33 -5.90 -19.95
C LEU A 144 -2.39 -5.22 -20.81
N THR A 145 -3.24 -6.04 -21.42
CA THR A 145 -4.50 -5.57 -22.00
C THR A 145 -5.50 -5.26 -20.88
N HIS A 146 -6.54 -4.48 -21.16
CA HIS A 146 -7.59 -4.18 -20.18
C HIS A 146 -8.26 -5.44 -19.59
N GLN A 147 -8.50 -6.46 -20.44
CA GLN A 147 -9.04 -7.74 -19.99
C GLN A 147 -8.09 -8.50 -19.06
N GLU A 148 -6.78 -8.40 -19.26
CA GLU A 148 -5.76 -8.99 -18.37
C GLU A 148 -5.66 -8.22 -17.05
N GLU A 149 -5.82 -6.89 -17.06
CA GLU A 149 -5.91 -6.09 -15.82
C GLU A 149 -7.12 -6.50 -14.98
N GLU A 150 -8.30 -6.65 -15.58
CA GLU A 150 -9.50 -7.12 -14.88
C GLU A 150 -9.32 -8.54 -14.32
N THR A 151 -8.71 -9.42 -15.13
CA THR A 151 -8.39 -10.79 -14.71
C THR A 151 -7.43 -10.79 -13.53
N LEU A 152 -6.38 -9.97 -13.56
CA LEU A 152 -5.41 -9.82 -12.47
C LEU A 152 -6.11 -9.36 -11.19
N VAL A 153 -6.98 -8.34 -11.26
CA VAL A 153 -7.76 -7.88 -10.10
C VAL A 153 -8.62 -9.00 -9.53
N SER A 154 -9.30 -9.76 -10.39
CA SER A 154 -10.13 -10.91 -9.97
C SER A 154 -9.31 -11.98 -9.26
N LEU A 155 -8.12 -12.32 -9.79
CA LEU A 155 -7.22 -13.33 -9.20
C LEU A 155 -6.65 -12.84 -7.86
N LEU A 156 -6.24 -11.58 -7.77
CA LEU A 156 -5.76 -10.99 -6.52
C LEU A 156 -6.84 -10.97 -5.42
N ASN A 157 -8.09 -10.69 -5.76
CA ASN A 157 -9.20 -10.77 -4.80
C ASN A 157 -9.42 -12.20 -4.26
N LYS A 158 -9.21 -13.23 -5.09
CA LYS A 158 -9.25 -14.63 -4.63
C LYS A 158 -8.09 -14.96 -3.67
N VAL A 159 -6.90 -14.44 -3.95
CA VAL A 159 -5.73 -14.60 -3.07
C VAL A 159 -5.96 -13.88 -1.74
N ASP A 160 -6.51 -12.66 -1.78
CA ASP A 160 -6.83 -11.86 -0.59
C ASP A 160 -7.78 -12.60 0.36
N ALA A 161 -8.81 -13.25 -0.18
CA ALA A 161 -9.73 -14.09 0.60
C ALA A 161 -9.04 -15.28 1.29
N GLY A 162 -7.87 -15.69 0.84
CA GLY A 162 -7.05 -16.76 1.44
C GLY A 162 -6.11 -16.27 2.55
N ILE A 163 -5.88 -14.96 2.71
CA ILE A 163 -4.94 -14.42 3.70
C ILE A 163 -5.21 -14.91 5.14
N PRO A 164 -6.48 -15.03 5.62
CA PRO A 164 -6.75 -15.53 6.96
C PRO A 164 -6.14 -16.90 7.24
N PHE A 165 -6.02 -17.78 6.23
CA PHE A 165 -5.41 -19.11 6.42
C PHE A 165 -3.91 -19.07 6.78
N LEU A 166 -3.22 -17.94 6.57
CA LEU A 166 -1.83 -17.77 7.01
C LEU A 166 -1.69 -17.58 8.53
N THR A 167 -2.77 -17.22 9.21
CA THR A 167 -2.78 -16.89 10.65
C THR A 167 -3.64 -17.83 11.48
N ILE A 168 -4.38 -18.74 10.84
CA ILE A 168 -5.16 -19.76 11.52
C ILE A 168 -4.19 -20.88 11.93
N ASP A 169 -4.00 -21.07 13.22
CA ASP A 169 -3.31 -22.25 13.74
C ASP A 169 -4.08 -23.50 13.28
N ASN A 170 -3.42 -24.35 12.49
CA ASN A 170 -3.94 -25.67 12.18
C ASN A 170 -3.96 -26.50 13.48
N GLN A 171 -5.04 -26.35 14.24
CA GLN A 171 -5.40 -27.30 15.28
C GLN A 171 -6.02 -28.50 14.56
N GLY A 172 -5.18 -29.43 14.18
CA GLY A 172 -5.53 -30.73 13.64
C GLY A 172 -4.62 -31.79 14.19
#